data_0bafd8e9e643f2882314d7ac53806db2
#
_entry.id   0bafd8e9e643f2882314d7ac53806db2
#
_cell.length_a   1.000
_cell.length_b   1.000
_cell.length_c   1.000
_cell.angle_alpha   90.00
_cell.angle_beta   90.00
_cell.angle_gamma   90.00
#
_symmetry.space_group_name_H-M   'P 1'
#
loop_
_entity.id
_entity.type
_entity.pdbx_description
1 polymer ?
#
loop_
_entity_poly.entity_id
_entity_poly.type
_entity_poly.pdbx_seq_one_letter_code
_entity_poly.pdbx_strand_id
1 'polypeptide(L)'
;MKILHTFRLNRVKWRHWLLLVLLLLVTLTKMIPLWGFIYTTRIYPIIGTLLSPISGFFPFAVGDIFIALSIAWVIFYPIYEIGLRKKLARRYFFLAAKRGSYPKKKVVFGRVAEYLLWVYAWFYIAWGLNYSQPNIYARIGMKPVEVSEAKFKTFAYQYADSLNALSISSDIAGSSIFSDSIVDDGLKNRVRDAVLKEYNKIGYKEGINTPFNQHPHAKTMVFTPLSSMSGVTGSMGPFFCEFTLNGDILPHDYPATYAHEFAHFLGVANE
;
A
#
# COMPACT_ATOMS: atom_id res chain seq x y z
N MET A 1 -15.44 53.87 7.45
CA MET A 1 -14.29 53.84 6.54
C MET A 1 -13.56 52.51 6.76
N LYS A 2 -13.55 51.66 5.80
CA LYS A 2 -13.27 50.20 5.88
C LYS A 2 -11.78 49.95 6.05
N ILE A 3 -11.41 49.25 7.12
CA ILE A 3 -10.07 48.65 7.26
C ILE A 3 -10.09 47.35 6.44
N LEU A 4 -9.59 47.42 5.23
CA LEU A 4 -9.20 46.26 4.46
C LEU A 4 -8.04 45.58 5.20
N HIS A 5 -8.34 44.48 5.88
CA HIS A 5 -7.31 43.53 6.33
C HIS A 5 -6.63 42.99 5.09
N THR A 6 -5.54 43.59 4.68
CA THR A 6 -4.59 43.03 3.76
C THR A 6 -4.12 41.71 4.34
N PHE A 7 -4.63 40.60 3.79
CA PHE A 7 -4.13 39.25 4.06
C PHE A 7 -2.63 39.28 3.73
N ARG A 8 -1.79 39.23 4.75
CA ARG A 8 -0.34 39.10 4.59
C ARG A 8 -0.05 37.72 3.99
N LEU A 9 -0.05 37.61 2.68
CA LEU A 9 0.44 36.47 1.90
C LEU A 9 1.93 36.15 2.18
N ASN A 10 2.64 37.01 2.87
CA ASN A 10 4.07 36.91 3.17
C ASN A 10 4.48 35.81 4.16
N ARG A 11 3.59 34.87 4.55
CA ARG A 11 3.93 33.74 5.44
C ARG A 11 3.75 32.36 4.78
N VAL A 12 3.30 32.29 3.55
CA VAL A 12 3.12 31.01 2.85
C VAL A 12 4.50 30.61 2.30
N LYS A 13 5.10 29.60 2.90
CA LYS A 13 6.39 29.05 2.42
C LYS A 13 6.15 28.32 1.10
N TRP A 14 7.14 28.26 0.23
CA TRP A 14 7.09 27.56 -1.06
C TRP A 14 6.56 26.13 -0.95
N ARG A 15 6.87 25.43 0.15
CA ARG A 15 6.40 24.07 0.43
C ARG A 15 4.88 23.94 0.51
N HIS A 16 4.16 24.97 0.97
CA HIS A 16 2.69 24.93 1.00
C HIS A 16 2.09 25.09 -0.40
N TRP A 17 2.73 25.87 -1.26
CA TRP A 17 2.35 25.96 -2.66
C TRP A 17 2.59 24.64 -3.39
N LEU A 18 3.74 24.00 -3.15
CA LEU A 18 4.04 22.68 -3.70
C LEU A 18 3.00 21.66 -3.22
N LEU A 19 2.69 21.60 -1.93
CA LEU A 19 1.67 20.71 -1.38
C LEU A 19 0.30 20.97 -2.02
N LEU A 20 -0.09 22.24 -2.18
CA LEU A 20 -1.35 22.59 -2.84
C LEU A 20 -1.40 22.07 -4.30
N VAL A 21 -0.33 22.27 -5.05
CA VAL A 21 -0.23 21.76 -6.43
C VAL A 21 -0.31 20.25 -6.47
N LEU A 22 0.40 19.54 -5.58
CA LEU A 22 0.35 18.08 -5.52
C LEU A 22 -1.05 17.57 -5.16
N LEU A 23 -1.71 18.19 -4.18
CA LEU A 23 -3.09 17.83 -3.81
C LEU A 23 -4.07 18.10 -4.95
N LEU A 24 -3.90 19.18 -5.69
CA LEU A 24 -4.71 19.48 -6.87
C LEU A 24 -4.49 18.44 -7.96
N LEU A 25 -3.24 18.09 -8.27
CA LEU A 25 -2.91 17.03 -9.25
C LEU A 25 -3.51 15.68 -8.85
N VAL A 26 -3.38 15.29 -7.59
CA VAL A 26 -3.99 14.07 -7.05
C VAL A 26 -5.50 14.08 -7.25
N THR A 27 -6.15 15.20 -6.90
CA THR A 27 -7.61 15.34 -7.02
C THR A 27 -8.06 15.26 -8.49
N LEU A 28 -7.38 15.95 -9.39
CA LEU A 28 -7.69 15.92 -10.82
C LEU A 28 -7.52 14.52 -11.41
N THR A 29 -6.43 13.83 -11.05
CA THR A 29 -6.18 12.46 -11.52
C THR A 29 -7.26 11.50 -11.02
N LYS A 30 -7.75 11.68 -9.79
CA LYS A 30 -8.85 10.87 -9.24
C LYS A 30 -10.19 11.10 -9.95
N MET A 31 -10.43 12.30 -10.42
CA MET A 31 -11.70 12.67 -11.08
C MET A 31 -11.75 12.27 -12.56
N ILE A 32 -10.61 12.07 -13.20
CA ILE A 32 -10.52 11.84 -14.64
C ILE A 32 -9.95 10.43 -14.88
N PRO A 33 -10.79 9.42 -15.23
CA PRO A 33 -10.36 8.02 -15.40
C PRO A 33 -9.21 7.85 -16.39
N LEU A 34 -9.16 8.67 -17.46
CA LEU A 34 -8.06 8.67 -18.42
C LEU A 34 -6.70 8.99 -17.74
N TRP A 35 -6.68 9.94 -16.81
CA TRP A 35 -5.45 10.30 -16.09
C TRP A 35 -5.03 9.20 -15.11
N GLY A 36 -6.01 8.54 -14.48
CA GLY A 36 -5.75 7.34 -13.67
C GLY A 36 -5.12 6.22 -14.50
N PHE A 37 -5.63 5.98 -15.71
CA PHE A 37 -5.07 5.02 -16.64
C PHE A 37 -3.64 5.39 -17.08
N ILE A 38 -3.40 6.65 -17.46
CA ILE A 38 -2.06 7.14 -17.83
C ILE A 38 -1.10 7.02 -16.64
N TYR A 39 -1.54 7.38 -15.43
CA TYR A 39 -0.75 7.22 -14.23
C TYR A 39 -0.33 5.76 -14.06
N THR A 40 -1.27 4.83 -14.04
CA THR A 40 -1.00 3.41 -13.79
C THR A 40 -0.09 2.79 -14.85
N THR A 41 -0.27 3.15 -16.13
CA THR A 41 0.43 2.50 -17.24
C THR A 41 1.75 3.15 -17.61
N ARG A 42 1.97 4.42 -17.26
CA ARG A 42 3.17 5.18 -17.68
C ARG A 42 3.98 5.72 -16.52
N ILE A 43 3.29 6.28 -15.49
CA ILE A 43 3.98 6.98 -14.39
C ILE A 43 4.34 5.99 -13.28
N TYR A 44 3.37 5.17 -12.87
CA TYR A 44 3.56 4.24 -11.78
C TYR A 44 4.72 3.22 -12.00
N PRO A 45 4.92 2.62 -13.18
CA PRO A 45 6.06 1.75 -13.43
C PRO A 45 7.41 2.44 -13.20
N ILE A 46 7.52 3.75 -13.54
CA ILE A 46 8.73 4.53 -13.28
C ILE A 46 8.94 4.69 -11.77
N ILE A 47 7.88 5.04 -11.03
CA ILE A 47 7.92 5.14 -9.57
C ILE A 47 8.31 3.79 -8.94
N GLY A 48 7.69 2.71 -9.40
CA GLY A 48 8.00 1.35 -8.93
C GLY A 48 9.44 0.95 -9.20
N THR A 49 9.95 1.24 -10.39
CA THR A 49 11.35 0.98 -10.75
C THR A 49 12.34 1.75 -9.85
N LEU A 50 11.98 2.94 -9.40
CA LEU A 50 12.82 3.75 -8.51
C LEU A 50 12.70 3.32 -7.05
N LEU A 51 11.48 3.08 -6.55
CA LEU A 51 11.23 2.81 -5.13
C LEU A 51 11.50 1.35 -4.73
N SER A 52 11.13 0.39 -5.58
CA SER A 52 11.27 -1.03 -5.25
C SER A 52 12.70 -1.48 -4.96
N PRO A 53 13.76 -1.05 -5.68
CA PRO A 53 15.13 -1.38 -5.31
C PRO A 53 15.55 -0.75 -3.97
N ILE A 54 15.09 0.48 -3.69
CA ILE A 54 15.39 1.18 -2.43
C ILE A 54 14.77 0.42 -1.27
N SER A 55 13.50 0.07 -1.34
CA SER A 55 12.85 -0.73 -0.31
C SER A 55 13.45 -2.13 -0.24
N GLY A 56 13.79 -2.74 -1.39
CA GLY A 56 14.40 -4.06 -1.49
C GLY A 56 15.75 -4.21 -0.79
N PHE A 57 16.47 -3.11 -0.58
CA PHE A 57 17.74 -3.11 0.16
C PHE A 57 17.55 -3.49 1.65
N PHE A 58 16.37 -3.27 2.21
CA PHE A 58 16.07 -3.55 3.61
C PHE A 58 15.42 -4.94 3.77
N PRO A 59 15.82 -5.76 4.77
CA PRO A 59 15.24 -7.08 5.00
C PRO A 59 13.85 -7.05 5.64
N PHE A 60 13.38 -5.88 6.07
CA PHE A 60 12.08 -5.66 6.72
C PHE A 60 11.19 -4.74 5.89
N ALA A 61 9.89 -4.74 6.16
CA ALA A 61 8.92 -3.86 5.52
C ALA A 61 9.14 -2.40 5.95
N VAL A 62 9.67 -1.58 5.03
CA VAL A 62 9.96 -0.16 5.26
C VAL A 62 8.67 0.63 5.46
N GLY A 63 7.62 0.26 4.73
CA GLY A 63 6.29 0.86 4.84
C GLY A 63 5.68 0.68 6.23
N ASP A 64 5.80 -0.52 6.80
CA ASP A 64 5.28 -0.81 8.15
C ASP A 64 5.97 0.06 9.20
N ILE A 65 7.30 0.17 9.12
CA ILE A 65 8.09 1.03 10.01
C ILE A 65 7.71 2.51 9.81
N PHE A 66 7.57 2.95 8.57
CA PHE A 66 7.14 4.31 8.27
C PHE A 66 5.77 4.64 8.86
N ILE A 67 4.80 3.73 8.72
CA ILE A 67 3.45 3.89 9.30
C ILE A 67 3.53 3.97 10.83
N ALA A 68 4.25 3.03 11.46
CA ALA A 68 4.41 3.01 12.91
C ALA A 68 5.05 4.30 13.45
N LEU A 69 6.13 4.77 12.82
CA LEU A 69 6.80 6.01 13.18
C LEU A 69 5.91 7.23 12.93
N SER A 70 5.11 7.23 11.85
CA SER A 70 4.16 8.30 11.54
C SER A 70 3.08 8.41 12.60
N ILE A 71 2.49 7.28 13.00
CA ILE A 71 1.49 7.20 14.07
C ILE A 71 2.11 7.69 15.39
N ALA A 72 3.28 7.18 15.74
CA ALA A 72 4.00 7.60 16.93
C ALA A 72 4.26 9.11 16.92
N TRP A 73 4.71 9.67 15.80
CA TRP A 73 4.97 11.10 15.67
C TRP A 73 3.69 11.94 15.83
N VAL A 74 2.59 11.54 15.20
CA VAL A 74 1.29 12.22 15.30
C VAL A 74 0.78 12.27 16.73
N ILE A 75 1.02 11.21 17.50
CA ILE A 75 0.60 11.10 18.91
C ILE A 75 1.57 11.86 19.83
N PHE A 76 2.86 11.57 19.75
CA PHE A 76 3.84 12.05 20.73
C PHE A 76 4.28 13.50 20.49
N TYR A 77 4.29 13.99 19.25
CA TYR A 77 4.69 15.36 18.96
C TYR A 77 3.79 16.41 19.65
N PRO A 78 2.45 16.36 19.58
CA PRO A 78 1.59 17.28 20.32
C PRO A 78 1.75 17.15 21.85
N ILE A 79 1.85 15.93 22.36
CA ILE A 79 2.04 15.66 23.80
C ILE A 79 3.35 16.32 24.29
N TYR A 80 4.43 16.16 23.52
CA TYR A 80 5.72 16.76 23.83
C TYR A 80 5.66 18.29 23.80
N GLU A 81 5.20 18.88 22.70
CA GLU A 81 5.22 20.35 22.52
C GLU A 81 4.25 21.08 23.44
N ILE A 82 3.08 20.51 23.74
CA ILE A 82 2.05 21.16 24.55
C ILE A 82 2.27 20.89 26.05
N GLY A 83 2.64 19.67 26.40
CA GLY A 83 2.72 19.19 27.79
C GLY A 83 4.13 19.14 28.35
N LEU A 84 4.94 18.22 27.80
CA LEU A 84 6.21 17.84 28.41
C LEU A 84 7.28 18.92 28.30
N ARG A 85 7.36 19.63 27.18
CA ARG A 85 8.40 20.63 26.94
C ARG A 85 8.43 21.72 28.02
N LYS A 86 7.25 22.22 28.42
CA LYS A 86 7.14 23.21 29.50
C LYS A 86 7.56 22.63 30.84
N LYS A 87 7.18 21.38 31.13
CA LYS A 87 7.50 20.69 32.37
C LYS A 87 9.00 20.42 32.49
N LEU A 88 9.61 19.94 31.42
CA LEU A 88 11.05 19.69 31.33
C LEU A 88 11.88 20.96 31.46
N ALA A 89 11.49 22.05 30.79
CA ALA A 89 12.17 23.35 30.88
C ALA A 89 12.10 23.97 32.30
N ARG A 90 11.06 23.66 33.09
CA ARG A 90 10.99 24.06 34.49
C ARG A 90 11.92 23.23 35.38
N ARG A 91 12.10 21.97 35.07
CA ARG A 91 12.90 21.03 35.88
C ARG A 91 14.40 21.11 35.59
N TYR A 92 14.78 21.41 34.36
CA TYR A 92 16.17 21.43 33.92
C TYR A 92 16.55 22.80 33.40
N PHE A 93 17.32 23.56 34.21
CA PHE A 93 17.74 24.95 33.92
C PHE A 93 18.48 25.09 32.58
N PHE A 94 19.31 24.10 32.19
CA PHE A 94 20.04 24.13 30.92
C PHE A 94 19.11 24.00 29.68
N LEU A 95 17.94 23.38 29.83
CA LEU A 95 16.92 23.33 28.78
C LEU A 95 16.14 24.64 28.71
N ALA A 96 16.15 25.42 29.78
CA ALA A 96 15.49 26.75 29.83
C ALA A 96 16.23 27.81 28.99
N ALA A 97 17.54 27.64 28.74
CA ALA A 97 18.32 28.54 27.87
C ALA A 97 17.85 28.55 26.40
N LYS A 98 17.16 27.52 25.95
CA LYS A 98 16.42 27.46 24.66
C LYS A 98 14.98 27.97 24.78
N ARG A 99 14.73 28.97 25.63
CA ARG A 99 13.41 29.63 25.79
C ARG A 99 13.02 30.45 24.56
N GLY A 100 12.85 29.76 23.40
CA GLY A 100 11.99 30.32 22.37
C GLY A 100 10.52 30.24 22.82
N SER A 101 9.71 31.18 22.38
CA SER A 101 8.26 31.22 22.65
C SER A 101 7.65 29.82 22.37
N TYR A 102 6.97 29.24 23.35
CA TYR A 102 6.27 27.97 23.18
C TYR A 102 5.22 28.12 22.08
N PRO A 103 5.15 27.20 21.11
CA PRO A 103 4.17 27.30 20.05
C PRO A 103 2.75 27.22 20.62
N LYS A 104 1.87 28.08 20.12
CA LYS A 104 0.44 27.99 20.44
C LYS A 104 -0.10 26.65 19.99
N LYS A 105 -1.06 26.06 20.73
CA LYS A 105 -1.70 24.77 20.37
C LYS A 105 -2.11 24.74 18.90
N LYS A 106 -2.73 25.80 18.38
CA LYS A 106 -3.11 25.91 16.96
C LYS A 106 -1.95 25.70 15.99
N VAL A 107 -0.74 26.14 16.34
CA VAL A 107 0.46 25.94 15.50
C VAL A 107 0.93 24.49 15.54
N VAL A 108 0.84 23.83 16.70
CA VAL A 108 1.21 22.42 16.85
C VAL A 108 0.28 21.54 16.01
N PHE A 109 -1.03 21.71 16.16
CA PHE A 109 -2.00 20.95 15.35
C PHE A 109 -1.93 21.32 13.86
N GLY A 110 -1.62 22.57 13.50
CA GLY A 110 -1.37 22.94 12.11
C GLY A 110 -0.19 22.19 11.49
N ARG A 111 0.89 21.93 12.26
CA ARG A 111 2.02 21.13 11.79
C ARG A 111 1.66 19.64 11.61
N VAL A 112 0.84 19.10 12.54
CA VAL A 112 0.33 17.72 12.40
C VAL A 112 -0.53 17.60 11.14
N ALA A 113 -1.44 18.53 10.92
CA ALA A 113 -2.28 18.55 9.72
C ALA A 113 -1.43 18.69 8.44
N GLU A 114 -0.44 19.58 8.43
CA GLU A 114 0.49 19.71 7.30
C GLU A 114 1.24 18.39 7.03
N TYR A 115 1.73 17.72 8.06
CA TYR A 115 2.39 16.42 7.93
C TYR A 115 1.46 15.36 7.33
N LEU A 116 0.24 15.24 7.85
CA LEU A 116 -0.75 14.29 7.34
C LEU A 116 -1.13 14.56 5.88
N LEU A 117 -1.19 15.83 5.46
CA LEU A 117 -1.41 16.19 4.06
C LEU A 117 -0.22 15.79 3.17
N TRP A 118 1.02 15.88 3.65
CA TRP A 118 2.19 15.38 2.94
C TRP A 118 2.17 13.86 2.81
N VAL A 119 1.84 13.14 3.89
CA VAL A 119 1.69 11.67 3.87
C VAL A 119 0.58 11.25 2.90
N TYR A 120 -0.55 11.96 2.91
CA TYR A 120 -1.66 11.74 1.97
C TYR A 120 -1.22 11.94 0.50
N ALA A 121 -0.55 13.06 0.20
CA ALA A 121 -0.06 13.33 -1.13
C ALA A 121 0.94 12.25 -1.59
N TRP A 122 1.87 11.86 -0.71
CA TRP A 122 2.84 10.82 -0.99
C TRP A 122 2.19 9.45 -1.21
N PHE A 123 1.24 9.06 -0.37
CA PHE A 123 0.46 7.83 -0.55
C PHE A 123 -0.15 7.75 -1.96
N TYR A 124 -0.82 8.81 -2.39
CA TYR A 124 -1.45 8.82 -3.70
C TYR A 124 -0.43 8.82 -4.84
N ILE A 125 0.63 9.61 -4.74
CA ILE A 125 1.66 9.70 -5.78
C ILE A 125 2.46 8.39 -5.87
N ALA A 126 2.76 7.76 -4.75
CA ALA A 126 3.55 6.54 -4.76
C ALA A 126 2.75 5.30 -5.22
N TRP A 127 1.44 5.22 -4.91
CA TRP A 127 0.63 4.06 -5.28
C TRP A 127 -0.87 4.34 -5.41
N GLY A 128 -1.46 5.14 -4.52
CA GLY A 128 -2.91 5.26 -4.36
C GLY A 128 -3.66 5.75 -5.60
N LEU A 129 -3.00 6.44 -6.54
CA LEU A 129 -3.61 6.84 -7.80
C LEU A 129 -3.95 5.65 -8.71
N ASN A 130 -3.43 4.45 -8.45
CA ASN A 130 -3.85 3.23 -9.15
C ASN A 130 -5.33 2.92 -8.94
N TYR A 131 -5.96 3.37 -7.84
CA TYR A 131 -7.42 3.26 -7.65
C TYR A 131 -8.24 4.11 -8.64
N SER A 132 -7.62 5.04 -9.35
CA SER A 132 -8.31 5.95 -10.28
C SER A 132 -8.40 5.39 -11.70
N GLN A 133 -7.78 4.25 -11.99
CA GLN A 133 -7.87 3.58 -13.29
C GLN A 133 -9.23 2.89 -13.47
N PRO A 134 -9.69 2.66 -14.71
CA PRO A 134 -10.81 1.79 -14.96
C PRO A 134 -10.54 0.38 -14.42
N ASN A 135 -11.59 -0.33 -13.98
CA ASN A 135 -11.44 -1.70 -13.50
C ASN A 135 -10.85 -2.61 -14.59
N ILE A 136 -10.25 -3.73 -14.19
CA ILE A 136 -9.56 -4.63 -15.12
C ILE A 136 -10.50 -5.15 -16.21
N TYR A 137 -11.75 -5.45 -15.89
CA TYR A 137 -12.73 -5.95 -16.87
C TYR A 137 -12.99 -4.93 -17.99
N ALA A 138 -13.14 -3.65 -17.62
CA ALA A 138 -13.30 -2.58 -18.61
C ALA A 138 -12.06 -2.43 -19.49
N ARG A 139 -10.86 -2.62 -18.93
CA ARG A 139 -9.59 -2.48 -19.67
C ARG A 139 -9.36 -3.61 -20.67
N ILE A 140 -9.76 -4.83 -20.35
CA ILE A 140 -9.64 -6.00 -21.24
C ILE A 140 -10.89 -6.19 -22.11
N GLY A 141 -11.85 -5.27 -22.04
CA GLY A 141 -13.06 -5.31 -22.87
C GLY A 141 -14.09 -6.37 -22.45
N MET A 142 -13.95 -6.93 -21.25
CA MET A 142 -14.95 -7.86 -20.72
C MET A 142 -16.18 -7.09 -20.22
N LYS A 143 -17.35 -7.55 -20.63
CA LYS A 143 -18.63 -7.03 -20.12
C LYS A 143 -19.11 -7.88 -18.95
N PRO A 144 -19.63 -7.25 -17.88
CA PRO A 144 -20.28 -7.98 -16.81
C PRO A 144 -21.41 -8.86 -17.40
N VAL A 145 -21.46 -10.12 -16.97
CA VAL A 145 -22.56 -11.01 -17.32
C VAL A 145 -23.62 -10.87 -16.23
N GLU A 146 -24.87 -10.66 -16.65
CA GLU A 146 -25.98 -10.73 -15.71
C GLU A 146 -26.12 -12.16 -15.16
N VAL A 147 -25.90 -12.28 -13.87
CA VAL A 147 -25.97 -13.55 -13.16
C VAL A 147 -27.37 -13.69 -12.59
N SER A 148 -28.20 -14.58 -13.17
CA SER A 148 -29.45 -14.99 -12.54
C SER A 148 -29.21 -15.97 -11.41
N GLU A 149 -30.13 -16.05 -10.44
CA GLU A 149 -30.06 -17.00 -9.31
C GLU A 149 -29.87 -18.45 -9.78
N ALA A 150 -30.57 -18.84 -10.85
CA ALA A 150 -30.46 -20.18 -11.42
C ALA A 150 -29.04 -20.46 -11.96
N LYS A 151 -28.46 -19.51 -12.69
CA LYS A 151 -27.08 -19.62 -13.18
C LYS A 151 -26.06 -19.69 -12.05
N PHE A 152 -26.26 -18.89 -11.00
CA PHE A 152 -25.40 -18.93 -9.83
C PHE A 152 -25.46 -20.27 -9.11
N LYS A 153 -26.66 -20.82 -8.90
CA LYS A 153 -26.84 -22.17 -8.30
C LYS A 153 -26.15 -23.24 -9.12
N THR A 154 -26.34 -23.22 -10.44
CA THR A 154 -25.69 -24.19 -11.34
C THR A 154 -24.16 -24.10 -11.24
N PHE A 155 -23.61 -22.89 -11.27
CA PHE A 155 -22.18 -22.67 -11.09
C PHE A 155 -21.68 -23.18 -9.73
N ALA A 156 -22.40 -22.86 -8.63
CA ALA A 156 -22.02 -23.29 -7.29
C ALA A 156 -21.98 -24.81 -7.14
N TYR A 157 -22.95 -25.52 -7.72
CA TYR A 157 -22.94 -26.99 -7.72
C TYR A 157 -21.78 -27.55 -8.55
N GLN A 158 -21.57 -27.06 -9.77
CA GLN A 158 -20.44 -27.48 -10.60
C GLN A 158 -19.08 -27.23 -9.94
N TYR A 159 -18.95 -26.11 -9.25
CA TYR A 159 -17.74 -25.78 -8.50
C TYR A 159 -17.54 -26.74 -7.32
N ALA A 160 -18.60 -27.02 -6.55
CA ALA A 160 -18.54 -27.97 -5.44
C ALA A 160 -18.20 -29.39 -5.93
N ASP A 161 -18.79 -29.84 -7.04
CA ASP A 161 -18.48 -31.13 -7.65
C ASP A 161 -17.02 -31.23 -8.11
N SER A 162 -16.50 -30.12 -8.68
CA SER A 162 -15.08 -30.04 -9.10
C SER A 162 -14.14 -30.09 -7.89
N LEU A 163 -14.47 -29.41 -6.79
CA LEU A 163 -13.69 -29.48 -5.55
C LEU A 163 -13.69 -30.88 -4.94
N ASN A 164 -14.87 -31.53 -4.91
CA ASN A 164 -14.98 -32.89 -4.41
C ASN A 164 -14.15 -33.88 -5.25
N ALA A 165 -14.19 -33.75 -6.58
CA ALA A 165 -13.38 -34.60 -7.48
C ALA A 165 -11.87 -34.40 -7.26
N LEU A 166 -11.43 -33.15 -7.03
CA LEU A 166 -10.02 -32.85 -6.72
C LEU A 166 -9.62 -33.42 -5.36
N SER A 167 -10.50 -33.29 -4.33
CA SER A 167 -10.25 -33.85 -3.00
C SER A 167 -10.05 -35.35 -3.05
N ILE A 168 -10.95 -36.08 -3.72
CA ILE A 168 -10.84 -37.55 -3.88
C ILE A 168 -9.54 -37.92 -4.61
N SER A 169 -9.15 -37.18 -5.65
CA SER A 169 -7.92 -37.45 -6.38
C SER A 169 -6.66 -37.20 -5.54
N SER A 170 -6.68 -36.19 -4.64
CA SER A 170 -5.56 -35.90 -3.75
C SER A 170 -5.40 -36.98 -2.65
N ASP A 171 -6.48 -37.50 -2.12
CA ASP A 171 -6.46 -38.58 -1.12
C ASP A 171 -5.91 -39.88 -1.72
N ILE A 172 -6.28 -40.21 -2.97
CA ILE A 172 -5.79 -41.39 -3.70
C ILE A 172 -4.30 -41.22 -4.03
N ALA A 173 -3.84 -40.01 -4.35
CA ALA A 173 -2.45 -39.81 -4.73
C ALA A 173 -1.46 -39.94 -3.55
N GLY A 174 -1.95 -40.08 -2.32
CA GLY A 174 -1.09 -40.19 -1.13
C GLY A 174 -0.08 -39.06 -1.02
N SER A 175 -0.31 -37.97 -1.76
CA SER A 175 0.63 -36.92 -1.93
C SER A 175 0.57 -36.03 -0.70
N SER A 176 1.69 -35.99 -0.02
CA SER A 176 2.04 -35.02 0.99
C SER A 176 2.10 -33.59 0.42
N ILE A 177 1.05 -33.17 -0.32
CA ILE A 177 0.92 -31.77 -0.79
C ILE A 177 0.97 -30.81 0.39
N PHE A 178 0.66 -31.31 1.59
CA PHE A 178 0.67 -30.56 2.85
C PHE A 178 1.83 -30.94 3.78
N SER A 179 2.90 -31.58 3.30
CA SER A 179 4.01 -31.99 4.17
C SER A 179 4.90 -30.81 4.59
N ASP A 180 4.87 -29.71 3.86
CA ASP A 180 5.62 -28.52 4.23
C ASP A 180 4.83 -27.71 5.25
N SER A 181 5.13 -27.90 6.52
CA SER A 181 4.53 -27.17 7.64
C SER A 181 5.01 -25.71 7.73
N ILE A 182 5.99 -25.31 6.94
CA ILE A 182 6.67 -24.01 7.03
C ILE A 182 6.90 -23.45 5.62
N VAL A 183 6.69 -22.14 5.47
CA VAL A 183 7.07 -21.39 4.26
C VAL A 183 8.58 -21.18 4.25
N ASP A 184 9.31 -22.11 3.65
CA ASP A 184 10.75 -22.05 3.52
C ASP A 184 11.21 -21.18 2.32
N ASP A 185 12.49 -20.91 2.22
CA ASP A 185 13.04 -20.11 1.13
C ASP A 185 12.97 -20.82 -0.22
N GLY A 186 12.92 -22.15 -0.22
CA GLY A 186 12.71 -22.96 -1.42
C GLY A 186 11.33 -22.73 -2.03
N LEU A 187 10.28 -22.78 -1.21
CA LEU A 187 8.91 -22.45 -1.63
C LEU A 187 8.81 -20.99 -2.11
N LYS A 188 9.37 -20.03 -1.35
CA LYS A 188 9.35 -18.61 -1.72
C LYS A 188 9.96 -18.37 -3.09
N ASN A 189 11.11 -18.99 -3.38
CA ASN A 189 11.79 -18.84 -4.66
C ASN A 189 10.99 -19.48 -5.80
N ARG A 190 10.48 -20.70 -5.63
CA ARG A 190 9.64 -21.37 -6.64
C ARG A 190 8.40 -20.55 -6.99
N VAL A 191 7.70 -20.04 -5.97
CA VAL A 191 6.50 -19.21 -6.16
C VAL A 191 6.83 -17.90 -6.88
N ARG A 192 7.86 -17.19 -6.44
CA ARG A 192 8.33 -15.98 -7.10
C ARG A 192 8.61 -16.21 -8.58
N ASP A 193 9.40 -17.23 -8.91
CA ASP A 193 9.82 -17.50 -10.27
C ASP A 193 8.64 -17.92 -11.16
N ALA A 194 7.71 -18.71 -10.62
CA ALA A 194 6.48 -19.09 -11.31
C ALA A 194 5.58 -17.90 -11.59
N VAL A 195 5.34 -17.06 -10.58
CA VAL A 195 4.51 -15.87 -10.70
C VAL A 195 5.12 -14.87 -11.69
N LEU A 196 6.42 -14.60 -11.59
CA LEU A 196 7.11 -13.73 -12.56
C LEU A 196 6.99 -14.24 -13.99
N LYS A 197 7.18 -15.55 -14.19
CA LYS A 197 7.05 -16.18 -15.51
C LYS A 197 5.67 -15.98 -16.10
N GLU A 198 4.62 -16.16 -15.29
CA GLU A 198 3.24 -16.00 -15.78
C GLU A 198 2.90 -14.55 -16.05
N TYR A 199 3.26 -13.61 -15.18
CA TYR A 199 3.02 -12.18 -15.43
C TYR A 199 3.82 -11.63 -16.61
N ASN A 200 5.02 -12.15 -16.88
CA ASN A 200 5.77 -11.81 -18.10
C ASN A 200 5.07 -12.34 -19.38
N LYS A 201 4.39 -13.49 -19.33
CA LYS A 201 3.61 -14.01 -20.46
C LYS A 201 2.34 -13.19 -20.71
N ILE A 202 1.59 -12.87 -19.64
CA ILE A 202 0.38 -12.06 -19.72
C ILE A 202 0.76 -10.70 -20.33
N GLY A 203 1.82 -10.09 -19.83
CA GLY A 203 2.35 -8.83 -20.35
C GLY A 203 1.30 -7.73 -20.36
N TYR A 204 1.60 -6.70 -21.12
CA TYR A 204 0.72 -5.53 -21.28
C TYR A 204 -0.60 -5.84 -22.01
N LYS A 205 -0.72 -6.99 -22.66
CA LYS A 205 -1.90 -7.36 -23.46
C LYS A 205 -3.20 -7.38 -22.65
N GLU A 206 -3.11 -7.77 -21.38
CA GLU A 206 -4.26 -7.82 -20.47
C GLU A 206 -4.42 -6.53 -19.65
N GLY A 207 -3.78 -5.44 -20.06
CA GLY A 207 -3.86 -4.16 -19.36
C GLY A 207 -3.17 -4.16 -17.99
N ILE A 208 -2.34 -5.16 -17.70
CA ILE A 208 -1.50 -5.26 -16.50
C ILE A 208 -0.09 -4.81 -16.88
N ASN A 209 0.57 -4.07 -16.01
CA ASN A 209 1.96 -3.69 -16.25
C ASN A 209 2.85 -4.94 -16.27
N THR A 210 3.82 -4.96 -17.19
CA THR A 210 4.89 -5.96 -17.12
C THR A 210 5.72 -5.76 -15.84
N PRO A 211 6.25 -6.85 -15.25
CA PRO A 211 7.10 -6.74 -14.09
C PRO A 211 8.27 -5.79 -14.30
N PHE A 212 8.28 -4.67 -13.58
CA PHE A 212 9.36 -3.68 -13.61
C PHE A 212 10.50 -4.02 -12.62
N ASN A 213 10.30 -5.01 -11.76
CA ASN A 213 11.32 -5.60 -10.91
C ASN A 213 11.37 -7.11 -11.19
N GLN A 214 12.52 -7.61 -11.63
CA GLN A 214 12.73 -9.03 -11.95
C GLN A 214 13.09 -9.87 -10.71
N HIS A 215 13.29 -9.24 -9.56
CA HIS A 215 13.57 -9.92 -8.30
C HIS A 215 12.71 -9.34 -7.16
N PRO A 216 11.37 -9.34 -7.29
CA PRO A 216 10.51 -8.86 -6.24
C PRO A 216 10.56 -9.82 -5.05
N HIS A 217 10.90 -9.31 -3.90
CA HIS A 217 10.87 -10.07 -2.65
C HIS A 217 9.64 -9.66 -1.85
N ALA A 218 8.73 -10.62 -1.61
CA ALA A 218 7.73 -10.45 -0.59
C ALA A 218 8.43 -10.38 0.77
N LYS A 219 8.11 -9.37 1.54
CA LYS A 219 8.63 -9.20 2.90
C LYS A 219 7.64 -9.75 3.91
N THR A 220 8.14 -10.13 5.07
CA THR A 220 7.26 -10.48 6.19
C THR A 220 6.73 -9.20 6.83
N MET A 221 5.43 -9.17 7.15
CA MET A 221 4.81 -8.08 7.89
C MET A 221 5.47 -7.91 9.24
N VAL A 222 5.87 -6.68 9.59
CA VAL A 222 6.51 -6.39 10.88
C VAL A 222 5.54 -6.66 12.03
N PHE A 223 4.26 -6.37 11.83
CA PHE A 223 3.22 -6.57 12.84
C PHE A 223 2.38 -7.83 12.57
N THR A 224 3.03 -8.97 12.22
CA THR A 224 2.40 -10.27 11.97
C THR A 224 1.29 -10.63 12.97
N PRO A 225 1.50 -10.56 14.32
CA PRO A 225 0.43 -10.94 15.25
C PRO A 225 -0.84 -10.09 15.09
N LEU A 226 -0.71 -8.79 14.83
CA LEU A 226 -1.84 -7.89 14.63
C LEU A 226 -2.54 -8.19 13.30
N SER A 227 -1.77 -8.47 12.25
CA SER A 227 -2.29 -8.85 10.95
C SER A 227 -3.03 -10.18 11.00
N SER A 228 -2.49 -11.19 11.70
CA SER A 228 -3.14 -12.49 11.91
C SER A 228 -4.45 -12.36 12.68
N MET A 229 -4.49 -11.53 13.73
CA MET A 229 -5.73 -11.25 14.48
C MET A 229 -6.81 -10.60 13.62
N SER A 230 -6.44 -9.83 12.61
CA SER A 230 -7.38 -9.15 11.69
C SER A 230 -7.66 -9.95 10.41
N GLY A 231 -7.08 -11.16 10.24
CA GLY A 231 -7.26 -12.00 9.06
C GLY A 231 -6.54 -11.50 7.81
N VAL A 232 -5.56 -10.59 7.95
CA VAL A 232 -4.80 -10.05 6.82
C VAL A 232 -3.65 -10.98 6.47
N THR A 233 -3.68 -11.56 5.27
CA THR A 233 -2.68 -12.52 4.79
C THR A 233 -1.59 -11.87 3.95
N GLY A 234 -1.89 -10.76 3.28
CA GLY A 234 -0.95 -9.99 2.47
C GLY A 234 -1.32 -8.51 2.43
N SER A 235 -0.42 -7.67 1.98
CA SER A 235 -0.66 -6.24 1.81
C SER A 235 0.35 -5.61 0.85
N MET A 236 -0.13 -4.76 -0.04
CA MET A 236 0.71 -3.86 -0.81
C MET A 236 1.12 -2.67 0.05
N GLY A 237 2.42 -2.43 0.20
CA GLY A 237 2.99 -1.28 0.88
C GLY A 237 3.00 -0.03 -0.01
N PRO A 238 2.04 0.90 0.16
CA PRO A 238 1.79 1.98 -0.80
C PRO A 238 2.85 3.09 -0.80
N PHE A 239 3.73 3.12 0.19
CA PHE A 239 4.68 4.23 0.37
C PHE A 239 6.03 4.00 -0.31
N PHE A 240 6.45 2.74 -0.48
CA PHE A 240 7.80 2.39 -0.95
C PHE A 240 7.81 1.32 -2.03
N CYS A 241 6.66 1.06 -2.65
CA CYS A 241 6.51 0.06 -3.71
C CYS A 241 7.11 -1.29 -3.31
N GLU A 242 6.60 -1.83 -2.21
CA GLU A 242 6.91 -3.15 -1.68
C GLU A 242 5.61 -3.87 -1.33
N PHE A 243 5.64 -5.19 -1.24
CA PHE A 243 4.50 -5.94 -0.74
C PHE A 243 4.94 -6.90 0.35
N THR A 244 4.02 -7.19 1.25
CA THR A 244 4.28 -7.97 2.44
C THR A 244 3.31 -9.14 2.54
N LEU A 245 3.78 -10.24 3.09
CA LEU A 245 2.96 -11.38 3.44
C LEU A 245 3.00 -11.60 4.95
N ASN A 246 1.91 -12.11 5.48
CA ASN A 246 1.81 -12.47 6.89
C ASN A 246 2.82 -13.58 7.22
N GLY A 247 3.55 -13.45 8.34
CA GLY A 247 4.51 -14.44 8.79
C GLY A 247 3.90 -15.78 9.21
N ASP A 248 2.60 -15.77 9.55
CA ASP A 248 1.82 -16.96 9.95
C ASP A 248 1.06 -17.60 8.77
N ILE A 249 1.31 -17.15 7.52
CA ILE A 249 0.62 -17.68 6.33
C ILE A 249 0.95 -19.16 6.14
N LEU A 250 -0.08 -19.94 5.83
CA LEU A 250 0.09 -21.37 5.57
C LEU A 250 0.77 -21.60 4.21
N PRO A 251 1.59 -22.65 4.05
CA PRO A 251 2.30 -22.92 2.80
C PRO A 251 1.40 -23.08 1.58
N HIS A 252 0.19 -23.61 1.75
CA HIS A 252 -0.78 -23.78 0.65
C HIS A 252 -1.44 -22.46 0.23
N ASP A 253 -1.54 -21.47 1.12
CA ASP A 253 -2.10 -20.15 0.83
C ASP A 253 -1.04 -19.20 0.26
N TYR A 254 0.24 -19.46 0.53
CA TYR A 254 1.35 -18.59 0.16
C TYR A 254 1.37 -18.28 -1.36
N PRO A 255 1.24 -19.27 -2.30
CA PRO A 255 1.32 -18.98 -3.73
C PRO A 255 0.20 -18.04 -4.22
N ALA A 256 -1.02 -18.27 -3.77
CA ALA A 256 -2.18 -17.47 -4.16
C ALA A 256 -2.06 -16.04 -3.61
N THR A 257 -1.72 -15.90 -2.32
CA THR A 257 -1.53 -14.60 -1.69
C THR A 257 -0.36 -13.84 -2.32
N TYR A 258 0.76 -14.52 -2.60
CA TYR A 258 1.88 -13.91 -3.30
C TYR A 258 1.47 -13.35 -4.67
N ALA A 259 0.77 -14.14 -5.48
CA ALA A 259 0.32 -13.73 -6.81
C ALA A 259 -0.65 -12.54 -6.73
N HIS A 260 -1.55 -12.52 -5.75
CA HIS A 260 -2.49 -11.43 -5.50
C HIS A 260 -1.76 -10.13 -5.13
N GLU A 261 -0.87 -10.16 -4.13
CA GLU A 261 -0.11 -8.97 -3.73
C GLU A 261 0.85 -8.49 -4.83
N PHE A 262 1.35 -9.42 -5.63
CA PHE A 262 2.16 -9.07 -6.79
C PHE A 262 1.35 -8.37 -7.88
N ALA A 263 0.05 -8.71 -8.07
CA ALA A 263 -0.83 -7.94 -8.94
C ALA A 263 -0.97 -6.48 -8.46
N HIS A 264 -1.18 -6.29 -7.16
CA HIS A 264 -1.19 -4.95 -6.57
C HIS A 264 0.15 -4.22 -6.74
N PHE A 265 1.27 -4.93 -6.57
CA PHE A 265 2.61 -4.40 -6.83
C PHE A 265 2.77 -3.92 -8.27
N LEU A 266 2.12 -4.56 -9.25
CA LEU A 266 2.11 -4.12 -10.65
C LEU A 266 1.08 -3.02 -10.95
N GLY A 267 0.36 -2.53 -9.95
CA GLY A 267 -0.60 -1.42 -10.06
C GLY A 267 -2.04 -1.85 -10.32
N VAL A 268 -2.38 -3.13 -10.20
CA VAL A 268 -3.78 -3.57 -10.21
C VAL A 268 -4.40 -3.22 -8.86
N ALA A 269 -5.29 -2.23 -8.83
CA ALA A 269 -5.87 -1.74 -7.59
C ALA A 269 -7.32 -2.18 -7.37
N ASN A 270 -8.03 -2.53 -8.44
CA ASN A 270 -9.43 -2.96 -8.40
C ASN A 270 -9.50 -4.41 -8.88
N GLU A 271 -10.07 -5.26 -8.07
CA GLU A 271 -10.41 -6.64 -8.35
C GLU A 271 -11.71 -6.75 -9.14
#